data_cf7cf9d4caebd677f75d0d604e312643
#
_entry.id   cf7cf9d4caebd677f75d0d604e312643
#
_cell.length_a   1.000
_cell.length_b   1.000
_cell.length_c   1.000
_cell.angle_alpha   90.00
_cell.angle_beta   90.00
_cell.angle_gamma   90.00
#
_symmetry.space_group_name_H-M   'P 1'
#
loop_
_entity.id
_entity.type
_entity.pdbx_description
1 polymer ?
#
loop_
_entity_poly.entity_id
_entity_poly.type
_entity_poly.pdbx_seq_one_letter_code
_entity_poly.pdbx_strand_id
1 'polypeptide(L)'
;MRPSLTKPYLLGPFFLALWAATLTPSKSVEPSSQPPTANSNAGLALNLQASPPSIWQDRVGEGFRSTVRTFSSELGLGLGIATFGSRQAHDFALASLSYGHMMGPVRGEGRWYRGNFERRLELFGGGQYSPSKEWLVGLTPHLRYNFATGTRWIPFLDGGAGVTATGIGHPDLSGTFEFNLQAGTGVHWFLRDNLALTSEVKYMHLSCAGIHHPNLGANDVVGMIGLTWFF
;
A
#
# COMPACT_ATOMS: atom_id res chain seq x y z
N MET A 1 -7.96 -47.58 9.15
CA MET A 1 -7.26 -46.30 9.07
C MET A 1 -7.14 -45.91 7.62
N ARG A 2 -7.85 -44.87 7.17
CA ARG A 2 -7.75 -44.34 5.81
C ARG A 2 -6.96 -43.03 5.84
N PRO A 3 -5.98 -42.81 4.95
CA PRO A 3 -5.27 -41.57 4.90
C PRO A 3 -6.15 -40.45 4.31
N SER A 4 -6.26 -39.34 4.99
CA SER A 4 -6.93 -38.14 4.52
C SER A 4 -6.05 -37.44 3.48
N LEU A 5 -6.52 -37.40 2.25
CA LEU A 5 -5.92 -36.61 1.16
C LEU A 5 -6.24 -35.13 1.40
N THR A 6 -5.27 -34.39 1.93
CA THR A 6 -5.30 -32.94 1.91
C THR A 6 -4.99 -32.44 0.51
N LYS A 7 -5.97 -31.80 -0.13
CA LYS A 7 -5.77 -31.12 -1.43
C LYS A 7 -4.86 -29.92 -1.26
N PRO A 8 -3.83 -29.74 -2.11
CA PRO A 8 -3.04 -28.52 -2.09
C PRO A 8 -3.88 -27.36 -2.64
N TYR A 9 -4.05 -26.31 -1.87
CA TYR A 9 -4.59 -25.04 -2.35
C TYR A 9 -3.53 -24.36 -3.19
N LEU A 10 -3.70 -24.41 -4.52
CA LEU A 10 -2.94 -23.61 -5.48
C LEU A 10 -3.40 -22.16 -5.37
N LEU A 11 -2.76 -21.37 -4.52
CA LEU A 11 -2.77 -19.92 -4.63
C LEU A 11 -1.78 -19.56 -5.74
N GLY A 12 -2.32 -19.36 -6.94
CA GLY A 12 -1.58 -19.11 -8.14
C GLY A 12 -0.87 -17.74 -8.17
N PRO A 13 0.08 -17.55 -9.11
CA PRO A 13 0.99 -16.40 -9.20
C PRO A 13 0.33 -15.10 -9.72
N PHE A 14 -0.91 -14.84 -9.41
CA PHE A 14 -1.68 -13.73 -10.02
C PHE A 14 -1.26 -12.33 -9.59
N PHE A 15 -0.59 -12.16 -8.45
CA PHE A 15 -0.28 -10.82 -7.93
C PHE A 15 1.06 -10.22 -8.40
N LEU A 16 2.04 -11.04 -8.77
CA LEU A 16 3.35 -10.55 -9.25
C LEU A 16 3.29 -9.96 -10.67
N ALA A 17 2.34 -10.38 -11.51
CA ALA A 17 2.25 -9.92 -12.89
C ALA A 17 1.77 -8.46 -13.06
N LEU A 18 1.03 -7.91 -12.12
CA LEU A 18 0.48 -6.54 -12.22
C LEU A 18 1.54 -5.45 -12.01
N TRP A 19 2.67 -5.79 -11.40
CA TRP A 19 3.72 -4.80 -11.07
C TRP A 19 4.73 -4.61 -12.22
N ALA A 20 4.94 -5.62 -13.05
CA ALA A 20 5.94 -5.60 -14.14
C ALA A 20 5.46 -4.87 -15.42
N ALA A 21 4.16 -4.68 -15.62
CA ALA A 21 3.59 -4.21 -16.88
C ALA A 21 3.62 -2.69 -17.13
N THR A 22 4.23 -1.88 -16.27
CA THR A 22 4.15 -0.41 -16.35
C THR A 22 5.48 0.33 -16.46
N LEU A 23 6.58 -0.35 -16.78
CA LEU A 23 7.85 0.28 -17.12
C LEU A 23 8.04 0.36 -18.66
N THR A 24 7.12 1.02 -19.37
CA THR A 24 7.38 1.43 -20.75
C THR A 24 8.05 2.80 -20.76
N PRO A 25 9.21 2.97 -21.40
CA PRO A 25 9.84 4.28 -21.54
C PRO A 25 8.97 5.16 -22.45
N SER A 26 8.74 6.40 -22.03
CA SER A 26 8.05 7.41 -22.86
C SER A 26 8.92 7.71 -24.09
N LYS A 27 8.32 7.64 -25.28
CA LYS A 27 8.93 8.08 -26.54
C LYS A 27 9.27 9.58 -26.43
N SER A 28 10.54 9.88 -26.68
CA SER A 28 11.01 11.25 -26.89
C SER A 28 10.34 11.85 -28.13
N VAL A 29 9.66 13.00 -27.94
CA VAL A 29 9.15 13.83 -29.04
C VAL A 29 10.31 14.67 -29.54
N GLU A 30 10.65 14.54 -30.82
CA GLU A 30 11.63 15.41 -31.51
C GLU A 30 11.11 16.85 -31.55
N PRO A 31 11.99 17.87 -31.35
CA PRO A 31 11.61 19.26 -31.45
C PRO A 31 11.53 19.68 -32.92
N SER A 32 10.33 20.10 -33.35
CA SER A 32 10.13 20.80 -34.61
C SER A 32 10.83 22.17 -34.59
N SER A 33 11.75 22.38 -35.52
CA SER A 33 12.46 23.65 -35.74
C SER A 33 11.61 24.59 -36.55
N GLN A 34 11.02 25.62 -35.94
CA GLN A 34 10.60 26.87 -36.59
C GLN A 34 11.34 28.03 -35.96
N PRO A 35 11.87 28.99 -36.81
CA PRO A 35 12.62 30.15 -36.32
C PRO A 35 11.67 31.19 -35.69
N PRO A 36 12.07 31.89 -34.61
CA PRO A 36 11.24 32.89 -33.98
C PRO A 36 11.30 34.21 -34.73
N THR A 37 10.13 34.73 -35.15
CA THR A 37 9.96 36.12 -35.51
C THR A 37 10.11 37.00 -34.26
N ALA A 38 11.07 37.87 -34.30
CA ALA A 38 11.35 38.86 -33.25
C ALA A 38 10.17 39.86 -33.16
N ASN A 39 9.50 39.89 -32.02
CA ASN A 39 8.73 41.06 -31.60
C ASN A 39 9.24 41.46 -30.19
N SER A 40 10.02 42.55 -30.19
CA SER A 40 10.57 43.16 -29.00
C SER A 40 9.50 44.00 -28.30
N ASN A 41 8.90 43.47 -27.25
CA ASN A 41 8.38 44.20 -26.11
C ASN A 41 8.66 43.39 -24.87
N ALA A 42 9.88 43.51 -24.36
CA ALA A 42 10.30 42.95 -23.09
C ALA A 42 9.70 43.79 -21.94
N GLY A 43 8.40 43.60 -21.69
CA GLY A 43 7.86 43.84 -20.37
C GLY A 43 8.42 42.74 -19.46
N LEU A 44 9.03 43.14 -18.35
CA LEU A 44 9.44 42.25 -17.26
C LEU A 44 8.19 41.53 -16.76
N ALA A 45 7.83 40.43 -17.40
CA ALA A 45 6.90 39.47 -16.82
C ALA A 45 7.62 38.83 -15.63
N LEU A 46 7.36 39.34 -14.43
CA LEU A 46 7.61 38.62 -13.20
C LEU A 46 7.06 37.20 -13.43
N ASN A 47 7.97 36.27 -13.50
CA ASN A 47 7.68 34.85 -13.60
C ASN A 47 7.02 34.49 -12.27
N LEU A 48 5.70 34.69 -12.18
CA LEU A 48 4.88 34.23 -11.08
C LEU A 48 5.11 32.73 -11.05
N GLN A 49 5.90 32.26 -10.10
CA GLN A 49 6.14 30.85 -9.84
C GLN A 49 4.79 30.15 -9.85
N ALA A 50 4.53 29.40 -10.91
CA ALA A 50 3.33 28.61 -11.00
C ALA A 50 3.30 27.72 -9.73
N SER A 51 2.26 27.89 -8.92
CA SER A 51 2.07 27.03 -7.75
C SER A 51 2.14 25.59 -8.22
N PRO A 52 2.78 24.70 -7.46
CA PRO A 52 2.86 23.31 -7.83
C PRO A 52 1.45 22.78 -8.14
N PRO A 53 1.28 21.99 -9.20
CA PRO A 53 -0.03 21.52 -9.60
C PRO A 53 -0.69 20.80 -8.43
N SER A 54 -1.98 21.13 -8.19
CA SER A 54 -2.76 20.47 -7.14
C SER A 54 -2.73 18.95 -7.30
N ILE A 55 -2.67 18.21 -6.21
CA ILE A 55 -2.79 16.74 -6.21
C ILE A 55 -4.20 16.27 -6.58
N TRP A 56 -5.19 17.13 -6.45
CA TRP A 56 -6.59 16.81 -6.71
C TRP A 56 -6.94 16.93 -8.18
N GLN A 57 -7.88 16.06 -8.62
CA GLN A 57 -8.42 16.14 -9.99
C GLN A 57 -9.06 17.50 -10.25
N ASP A 58 -9.92 17.93 -9.35
CA ASP A 58 -10.62 19.21 -9.39
C ASP A 58 -10.45 19.96 -8.05
N ARG A 59 -11.36 19.71 -7.10
CA ARG A 59 -11.34 20.27 -5.74
C ARG A 59 -10.85 19.25 -4.74
N VAL A 60 -10.60 19.70 -3.52
CA VAL A 60 -10.21 18.85 -2.39
C VAL A 60 -11.24 17.72 -2.22
N GLY A 61 -10.74 16.48 -2.20
CA GLY A 61 -11.56 15.29 -2.02
C GLY A 61 -12.23 14.74 -3.29
N GLU A 62 -12.09 15.40 -4.43
CA GLU A 62 -12.71 14.99 -5.70
C GLU A 62 -11.91 13.92 -6.47
N GLY A 63 -10.99 13.24 -5.77
CA GLY A 63 -10.10 12.24 -6.31
C GLY A 63 -8.74 12.79 -6.69
N PHE A 64 -7.78 11.90 -6.86
CA PHE A 64 -6.40 12.26 -7.12
C PHE A 64 -6.09 12.30 -8.61
N ARG A 65 -5.14 13.14 -9.03
CA ARG A 65 -4.56 13.07 -10.37
C ARG A 65 -3.72 11.82 -10.53
N SER A 66 -3.70 11.26 -11.73
CA SER A 66 -2.96 10.03 -12.05
C SER A 66 -1.43 10.13 -11.90
N THR A 67 -0.89 11.34 -11.80
CA THR A 67 0.54 11.58 -11.61
C THR A 67 0.95 11.62 -10.14
N VAL A 68 0.00 11.66 -9.22
CA VAL A 68 0.26 11.81 -7.79
C VAL A 68 0.97 10.58 -7.23
N ARG A 69 1.99 10.85 -6.45
CA ARG A 69 2.75 9.87 -5.68
C ARG A 69 2.49 10.08 -4.20
N THR A 70 2.70 9.03 -3.43
CA THR A 70 2.53 9.06 -1.98
C THR A 70 3.78 8.53 -1.28
N PHE A 71 4.06 9.08 -0.13
CA PHE A 71 5.01 8.52 0.82
C PHE A 71 4.36 8.50 2.20
N SER A 72 4.31 7.33 2.83
CA SER A 72 3.73 7.17 4.16
C SER A 72 4.76 6.66 5.16
N SER A 73 4.62 7.12 6.39
CA SER A 73 5.34 6.59 7.56
C SER A 73 4.32 6.34 8.66
N GLU A 74 4.20 5.09 9.11
CA GLU A 74 3.15 4.66 10.03
C GLU A 74 3.73 3.78 11.15
N LEU A 75 3.12 3.87 12.33
CA LEU A 75 3.39 3.01 13.48
C LEU A 75 2.11 2.27 13.84
N GLY A 76 2.24 1.08 14.40
CA GLY A 76 1.07 0.30 14.75
C GLY A 76 1.31 -0.82 15.73
N LEU A 77 0.18 -1.41 16.12
CA LEU A 77 0.12 -2.59 16.98
C LEU A 77 -0.70 -3.67 16.28
N GLY A 78 -0.18 -4.88 16.27
CA GLY A 78 -0.88 -6.09 15.86
C GLY A 78 -1.34 -6.86 17.08
N LEU A 79 -2.59 -7.28 17.05
CA LEU A 79 -3.19 -8.17 18.04
C LEU A 79 -3.41 -9.52 17.37
N GLY A 80 -2.70 -10.52 17.86
CA GLY A 80 -2.74 -11.88 17.34
C GLY A 80 -4.09 -12.55 17.58
N ILE A 81 -4.52 -13.31 16.60
CA ILE A 81 -5.75 -14.11 16.66
C ILE A 81 -5.39 -15.57 16.39
N ALA A 82 -5.63 -16.46 17.36
CA ALA A 82 -5.46 -17.89 17.18
C ALA A 82 -6.62 -18.47 16.34
N THR A 83 -6.55 -18.28 15.01
CA THR A 83 -7.54 -18.74 14.02
C THR A 83 -6.87 -19.50 12.87
N PHE A 84 -7.67 -20.16 12.04
CA PHE A 84 -7.22 -20.89 10.84
C PHE A 84 -6.13 -21.94 11.09
N GLY A 85 -6.05 -22.48 12.31
CA GLY A 85 -5.07 -23.50 12.70
C GLY A 85 -3.90 -23.00 13.54
N SER A 86 -3.67 -21.69 13.62
CA SER A 86 -2.71 -21.07 14.54
C SER A 86 -3.01 -21.45 15.99
N ARG A 87 -1.98 -21.79 16.76
CA ARG A 87 -2.11 -22.22 18.15
C ARG A 87 -1.91 -21.08 19.13
N GLN A 88 -1.20 -20.05 18.73
CA GLN A 88 -0.86 -18.91 19.59
C GLN A 88 -1.31 -17.60 18.96
N ALA A 89 -1.56 -16.62 19.80
CA ALA A 89 -1.72 -15.23 19.38
C ALA A 89 -0.33 -14.57 19.36
N HIS A 90 0.00 -13.88 18.29
CA HIS A 90 1.30 -13.24 18.07
C HIS A 90 1.12 -11.73 18.06
N ASP A 91 1.38 -11.06 19.19
CA ASP A 91 1.19 -9.61 19.29
C ASP A 91 2.45 -8.86 18.85
N PHE A 92 2.31 -7.84 18.00
CA PHE A 92 3.40 -7.08 17.38
C PHE A 92 3.34 -5.60 17.67
N ALA A 93 4.53 -4.97 17.74
CA ALA A 93 4.68 -3.53 17.50
C ALA A 93 5.38 -3.35 16.16
N LEU A 94 4.80 -2.56 15.27
CA LEU A 94 5.23 -2.42 13.88
C LEU A 94 5.50 -0.96 13.51
N ALA A 95 6.44 -0.77 12.60
CA ALA A 95 6.64 0.46 11.86
C ALA A 95 6.62 0.15 10.37
N SER A 96 6.08 1.04 9.54
CA SER A 96 6.10 0.88 8.10
C SER A 96 6.47 2.18 7.38
N LEU A 97 7.11 2.01 6.22
CA LEU A 97 7.34 3.03 5.22
C LEU A 97 6.75 2.53 3.91
N SER A 98 6.01 3.39 3.21
CA SER A 98 5.47 2.99 1.92
C SER A 98 5.55 4.10 0.89
N TYR A 99 5.72 3.67 -0.35
CA TYR A 99 5.71 4.52 -1.53
C TYR A 99 4.62 4.07 -2.49
N GLY A 100 3.75 5.02 -2.88
CA GLY A 100 2.62 4.77 -3.76
C GLY A 100 2.61 5.65 -5.01
N HIS A 101 1.78 5.24 -5.96
CA HIS A 101 1.54 5.97 -7.20
C HIS A 101 0.10 5.74 -7.66
N MET A 102 -0.64 6.83 -7.92
CA MET A 102 -2.01 6.76 -8.43
C MET A 102 -2.06 6.17 -9.83
N MET A 103 -3.01 5.27 -10.07
CA MET A 103 -3.15 4.52 -11.32
C MET A 103 -4.34 5.03 -12.13
N GLY A 104 -4.05 5.82 -13.15
CA GLY A 104 -5.08 6.28 -14.08
C GLY A 104 -6.04 7.32 -13.49
N PRO A 105 -7.10 7.66 -14.24
CA PRO A 105 -8.06 8.70 -13.85
C PRO A 105 -9.00 8.24 -12.72
N VAL A 106 -9.71 9.20 -12.14
CA VAL A 106 -10.85 8.94 -11.25
C VAL A 106 -11.91 8.14 -12.02
N ARG A 107 -12.44 7.10 -11.38
CA ARG A 107 -13.46 6.19 -11.93
C ARG A 107 -14.77 6.36 -11.17
N GLY A 108 -15.89 5.91 -11.77
CA GLY A 108 -17.19 5.88 -11.11
C GLY A 108 -17.83 7.26 -10.95
N GLU A 109 -17.72 8.13 -11.97
CA GLU A 109 -18.36 9.45 -11.96
C GLU A 109 -19.85 9.34 -11.62
N GLY A 110 -20.33 10.17 -10.68
CA GLY A 110 -21.72 10.15 -10.21
C GLY A 110 -22.11 8.90 -9.39
N ARG A 111 -21.18 8.03 -9.03
CA ARG A 111 -21.43 6.82 -8.25
C ARG A 111 -20.85 6.95 -6.86
N TRP A 112 -21.44 6.22 -5.87
CA TRP A 112 -20.96 6.16 -4.50
C TRP A 112 -19.53 5.62 -4.35
N TYR A 113 -19.07 4.81 -5.32
CA TYR A 113 -17.72 4.24 -5.37
C TYR A 113 -16.74 5.07 -6.20
N ARG A 114 -17.02 6.34 -6.48
CA ARG A 114 -16.11 7.22 -7.19
C ARG A 114 -14.74 7.25 -6.51
N GLY A 115 -13.64 7.08 -7.26
CA GLY A 115 -12.30 7.02 -6.67
C GLY A 115 -11.18 6.65 -7.62
N ASN A 116 -9.99 6.45 -7.07
CA ASN A 116 -8.77 6.07 -7.80
C ASN A 116 -8.16 4.79 -7.25
N PHE A 117 -7.52 4.03 -8.13
CA PHE A 117 -6.57 3.01 -7.73
C PHE A 117 -5.18 3.60 -7.46
N GLU A 118 -4.48 3.03 -6.47
CA GLU A 118 -3.11 3.32 -6.12
C GLU A 118 -2.36 1.99 -6.02
N ARG A 119 -1.20 1.90 -6.68
CA ARG A 119 -0.21 0.84 -6.40
C ARG A 119 0.73 1.36 -5.33
N ARG A 120 1.02 0.55 -4.34
CA ARG A 120 1.85 0.92 -3.18
C ARG A 120 2.82 -0.21 -2.87
N LEU A 121 4.04 0.12 -2.49
CA LEU A 121 5.01 -0.81 -1.95
C LEU A 121 5.25 -0.45 -0.49
N GLU A 122 4.99 -1.39 0.41
CA GLU A 122 5.20 -1.24 1.84
C GLU A 122 6.42 -2.04 2.28
N LEU A 123 7.35 -1.39 2.96
CA LEU A 123 8.38 -1.99 3.79
C LEU A 123 7.93 -1.86 5.25
N PHE A 124 7.76 -2.95 5.96
CA PHE A 124 7.42 -2.94 7.37
C PHE A 124 8.41 -3.75 8.18
N GLY A 125 8.53 -3.40 9.46
CA GLY A 125 9.35 -4.16 10.40
C GLY A 125 8.91 -3.89 11.82
N GLY A 126 9.32 -4.77 12.72
CA GLY A 126 8.95 -4.64 14.12
C GLY A 126 9.35 -5.84 14.97
N GLY A 127 8.72 -5.91 16.12
CA GLY A 127 8.95 -6.97 17.10
C GLY A 127 7.66 -7.53 17.64
N GLN A 128 7.62 -8.86 17.73
CA GLN A 128 6.67 -9.57 18.57
C GLN A 128 7.04 -9.35 20.03
N TYR A 129 6.05 -9.04 20.87
CA TYR A 129 6.23 -8.90 22.31
C TYR A 129 5.50 -9.97 23.14
N SER A 130 4.60 -10.71 22.49
CA SER A 130 3.87 -11.85 23.06
C SER A 130 3.63 -12.89 21.95
N PRO A 131 3.77 -14.21 22.20
CA PRO A 131 4.13 -14.86 23.48
C PRO A 131 5.63 -14.84 23.76
N SER A 132 6.48 -14.61 22.78
CA SER A 132 7.95 -14.52 22.88
C SER A 132 8.44 -13.24 22.22
N LYS A 133 9.70 -12.88 22.43
CA LYS A 133 10.31 -11.73 21.77
C LYS A 133 10.97 -12.19 20.48
N GLU A 134 10.34 -11.85 19.36
CA GLU A 134 10.84 -12.18 18.02
C GLU A 134 10.77 -10.95 17.11
N TRP A 135 11.55 -10.95 16.06
CA TRP A 135 11.57 -9.88 15.07
C TRP A 135 10.81 -10.27 13.80
N LEU A 136 10.38 -9.28 13.04
CA LEU A 136 9.89 -9.49 11.67
C LEU A 136 10.21 -8.28 10.81
N VAL A 137 10.44 -8.53 9.52
CA VAL A 137 10.59 -7.51 8.47
C VAL A 137 9.99 -8.04 7.18
N GLY A 138 9.22 -7.22 6.48
CA GLY A 138 8.55 -7.65 5.25
C GLY A 138 8.45 -6.56 4.21
N LEU A 139 8.24 -7.01 2.97
CA LEU A 139 8.03 -6.17 1.80
C LEU A 139 6.76 -6.63 1.09
N THR A 140 5.80 -5.73 0.92
CA THR A 140 4.48 -6.04 0.39
C THR A 140 4.06 -5.04 -0.67
N PRO A 141 3.90 -5.47 -1.93
CA PRO A 141 3.14 -4.74 -2.92
C PRO A 141 1.64 -4.78 -2.58
N HIS A 142 0.98 -3.62 -2.68
CA HIS A 142 -0.43 -3.41 -2.40
C HIS A 142 -1.15 -2.79 -3.59
N LEU A 143 -2.43 -3.08 -3.68
CA LEU A 143 -3.40 -2.34 -4.47
C LEU A 143 -4.38 -1.68 -3.50
N ARG A 144 -4.44 -0.35 -3.54
CA ARG A 144 -5.34 0.47 -2.73
C ARG A 144 -6.38 1.14 -3.63
N TYR A 145 -7.60 1.26 -3.13
CA TYR A 145 -8.65 2.05 -3.76
C TYR A 145 -9.04 3.21 -2.84
N ASN A 146 -8.78 4.45 -3.26
CA ASN A 146 -9.08 5.67 -2.55
C ASN A 146 -10.42 6.23 -3.02
N PHE A 147 -11.42 6.38 -2.13
CA PHE A 147 -12.74 6.90 -2.46
C PHE A 147 -12.74 8.43 -2.53
N ALA A 148 -13.29 9.00 -3.60
CA ALA A 148 -13.45 10.44 -3.78
C ALA A 148 -14.75 10.89 -3.10
N THR A 149 -14.65 11.51 -1.93
CA THR A 149 -15.81 11.91 -1.10
C THR A 149 -16.22 13.37 -1.26
N GLY A 150 -15.41 14.19 -1.96
CA GLY A 150 -15.58 15.63 -2.01
C GLY A 150 -15.23 16.35 -0.68
N THR A 151 -14.57 15.64 0.24
CA THR A 151 -14.21 16.16 1.56
C THR A 151 -12.73 15.92 1.86
N ARG A 152 -12.24 16.40 3.02
CA ARG A 152 -10.88 16.10 3.51
C ARG A 152 -10.71 14.69 4.07
N TRP A 153 -11.78 13.88 4.12
CA TRP A 153 -11.78 12.50 4.58
C TRP A 153 -11.85 11.57 3.36
N ILE A 154 -10.78 10.86 3.09
CA ILE A 154 -10.67 9.93 1.96
C ILE A 154 -10.56 8.51 2.50
N PRO A 155 -11.66 7.78 2.61
CA PRO A 155 -11.63 6.36 2.95
C PRO A 155 -10.90 5.57 1.86
N PHE A 156 -10.32 4.44 2.25
CA PHE A 156 -9.71 3.53 1.29
C PHE A 156 -9.93 2.06 1.67
N LEU A 157 -9.83 1.20 0.66
CA LEU A 157 -9.64 -0.25 0.80
C LEU A 157 -8.25 -0.59 0.31
N ASP A 158 -7.60 -1.53 0.98
CA ASP A 158 -6.22 -1.91 0.70
C ASP A 158 -6.08 -3.43 0.71
N GLY A 159 -5.27 -3.97 -0.19
CA GLY A 159 -4.95 -5.39 -0.20
C GLY A 159 -3.58 -5.62 -0.81
N GLY A 160 -2.82 -6.56 -0.24
CA GLY A 160 -1.47 -6.85 -0.67
C GLY A 160 -1.05 -8.29 -0.39
N ALA A 161 -0.03 -8.72 -1.11
CA ALA A 161 0.65 -9.99 -0.89
C ALA A 161 2.15 -9.80 -1.06
N GLY A 162 2.93 -10.29 -0.13
CA GLY A 162 4.36 -10.06 -0.09
C GLY A 162 5.12 -11.15 0.63
N VAL A 163 6.32 -10.78 1.06
CA VAL A 163 7.25 -11.68 1.75
C VAL A 163 7.68 -11.09 3.09
N THR A 164 7.95 -11.94 4.05
CA THR A 164 8.39 -11.57 5.40
C THR A 164 9.52 -12.49 5.82
N ALA A 165 10.56 -11.90 6.41
CA ALA A 165 11.53 -12.63 7.20
C ALA A 165 11.20 -12.43 8.68
N THR A 166 11.27 -13.51 9.48
CA THR A 166 10.89 -13.49 10.89
C THR A 166 11.68 -14.48 11.72
N GLY A 167 11.82 -14.19 13.02
CA GLY A 167 12.33 -15.11 14.02
C GLY A 167 11.25 -15.98 14.66
N ILE A 168 9.95 -15.75 14.35
CA ILE A 168 8.85 -16.54 14.89
C ILE A 168 8.98 -17.98 14.39
N GLY A 169 8.99 -18.94 15.35
CA GLY A 169 9.15 -20.35 15.06
C GLY A 169 7.97 -21.19 15.53
N HIS A 170 8.31 -22.38 16.05
CA HIS A 170 7.31 -23.29 16.61
C HIS A 170 6.46 -22.66 17.72
N PRO A 171 5.16 -23.02 17.85
CA PRO A 171 4.50 -24.10 17.13
C PRO A 171 3.84 -23.71 15.79
N ASP A 172 3.76 -22.43 15.43
CA ASP A 172 2.93 -21.97 14.34
C ASP A 172 3.68 -21.80 13.02
N LEU A 173 4.93 -21.33 13.05
CA LEU A 173 5.82 -21.19 11.91
C LEU A 173 7.08 -22.06 12.11
N SER A 174 7.80 -22.35 11.02
CA SER A 174 8.99 -23.23 11.08
C SER A 174 10.18 -22.73 10.28
N GLY A 175 10.05 -21.58 9.64
CA GLY A 175 11.11 -21.00 8.83
C GLY A 175 11.30 -19.52 9.09
N THR A 176 12.42 -19.00 8.62
CA THR A 176 12.67 -17.54 8.65
C THR A 176 11.92 -16.82 7.51
N PHE A 177 11.59 -17.52 6.44
CA PHE A 177 10.90 -16.96 5.27
C PHE A 177 9.43 -17.35 5.28
N GLU A 178 8.55 -16.34 5.23
CA GLU A 178 7.12 -16.49 5.16
C GLU A 178 6.55 -15.58 4.06
N PHE A 179 5.43 -15.99 3.46
CA PHE A 179 4.58 -15.08 2.70
C PHE A 179 3.72 -14.30 3.65
N ASN A 180 3.37 -13.05 3.29
CA ASN A 180 2.34 -12.29 3.98
C ASN A 180 1.19 -11.97 3.03
N LEU A 181 -0.03 -12.05 3.56
CA LEU A 181 -1.24 -11.56 2.92
C LEU A 181 -1.83 -10.48 3.82
N GLN A 182 -2.18 -9.34 3.23
CA GLN A 182 -2.73 -8.22 3.97
C GLN A 182 -4.00 -7.74 3.27
N ALA A 183 -5.04 -7.43 4.06
CA ALA A 183 -6.26 -6.80 3.56
C ALA A 183 -6.84 -5.89 4.64
N GLY A 184 -7.20 -4.67 4.28
CA GLY A 184 -7.62 -3.69 5.26
C GLY A 184 -8.42 -2.54 4.68
N THR A 185 -8.75 -1.64 5.57
CA THR A 185 -9.44 -0.39 5.28
C THR A 185 -8.91 0.72 6.16
N GLY A 186 -9.02 1.94 5.71
CA GLY A 186 -8.57 3.07 6.48
C GLY A 186 -9.10 4.39 5.94
N VAL A 187 -8.53 5.47 6.45
CA VAL A 187 -8.90 6.83 6.05
C VAL A 187 -7.67 7.73 6.05
N HIS A 188 -7.56 8.56 5.03
CA HIS A 188 -6.69 9.72 5.00
C HIS A 188 -7.48 10.95 5.44
N TRP A 189 -7.10 11.56 6.54
CA TRP A 189 -7.63 12.87 6.96
C TRP A 189 -6.64 13.96 6.58
N PHE A 190 -6.97 14.73 5.53
CA PHE A 190 -6.13 15.79 5.00
C PHE A 190 -6.02 16.98 5.96
N LEU A 191 -4.86 17.12 6.59
CA LEU A 191 -4.48 18.25 7.45
C LEU A 191 -4.11 19.48 6.61
N ARG A 192 -3.47 19.24 5.45
CA ARG A 192 -3.13 20.20 4.40
C ARG A 192 -3.50 19.61 3.05
N ASP A 193 -3.38 20.38 1.99
CA ASP A 193 -3.77 19.92 0.66
C ASP A 193 -2.95 18.71 0.16
N ASN A 194 -1.76 18.50 0.71
CA ASN A 194 -0.86 17.42 0.34
C ASN A 194 -0.34 16.58 1.52
N LEU A 195 -0.88 16.76 2.72
CA LEU A 195 -0.48 16.01 3.91
C LEU A 195 -1.71 15.50 4.66
N ALA A 196 -1.77 14.20 4.87
CA ALA A 196 -2.85 13.56 5.62
C ALA A 196 -2.33 12.82 6.85
N LEU A 197 -3.11 12.85 7.92
CA LEU A 197 -3.07 11.82 8.96
C LEU A 197 -3.78 10.60 8.40
N THR A 198 -3.10 9.47 8.42
CA THR A 198 -3.61 8.18 7.91
C THR A 198 -3.84 7.25 9.07
N SER A 199 -5.00 6.61 9.10
CA SER A 199 -5.33 5.53 10.03
C SER A 199 -5.83 4.33 9.24
N GLU A 200 -5.31 3.15 9.55
CA GLU A 200 -5.62 1.90 8.86
C GLU A 200 -5.83 0.77 9.86
N VAL A 201 -6.78 -0.10 9.58
CA VAL A 201 -6.92 -1.40 10.25
C VAL A 201 -6.84 -2.46 9.17
N LYS A 202 -5.93 -3.41 9.35
CA LYS A 202 -5.72 -4.49 8.38
C LYS A 202 -5.57 -5.84 9.07
N TYR A 203 -6.04 -6.87 8.41
CA TYR A 203 -5.72 -8.25 8.72
C TYR A 203 -4.40 -8.62 8.05
N MET A 204 -3.52 -9.27 8.77
CA MET A 204 -2.24 -9.79 8.29
C MET A 204 -2.15 -11.28 8.59
N HIS A 205 -1.80 -12.06 7.57
CA HIS A 205 -1.56 -13.50 7.66
C HIS A 205 -0.14 -13.82 7.21
N LEU A 206 0.61 -14.52 8.04
CA LEU A 206 1.95 -15.04 7.72
C LEU A 206 1.90 -16.54 7.59
N SER A 207 2.47 -17.09 6.52
CA SER A 207 2.62 -18.55 6.32
C SER A 207 3.64 -18.85 5.23
N CYS A 208 4.32 -19.99 5.32
CA CYS A 208 5.26 -20.42 4.28
C CYS A 208 4.60 -21.19 3.11
N ALA A 209 3.27 -21.14 2.97
CA ALA A 209 2.54 -21.86 1.93
C ALA A 209 2.82 -23.38 1.89
N GLY A 210 3.24 -23.98 3.01
CA GLY A 210 3.54 -25.41 3.11
C GLY A 210 4.96 -25.81 2.67
N ILE A 211 5.86 -24.86 2.46
CA ILE A 211 7.28 -25.15 2.12
C ILE A 211 7.95 -25.86 3.30
N HIS A 212 7.61 -25.51 4.53
CA HIS A 212 8.10 -26.11 5.76
C HIS A 212 6.96 -26.51 6.69
N HIS A 213 7.23 -27.38 7.66
CA HIS A 213 6.25 -27.80 8.68
C HIS A 213 6.82 -27.62 10.10
N PRO A 214 6.00 -27.17 11.08
CA PRO A 214 4.58 -26.80 10.95
C PRO A 214 4.40 -25.52 10.13
N ASN A 215 3.22 -25.40 9.50
CA ASN A 215 2.77 -24.19 8.81
C ASN A 215 1.32 -23.93 9.23
N LEU A 216 1.13 -23.54 10.47
CA LEU A 216 -0.19 -23.24 11.04
C LEU A 216 -0.56 -21.77 10.82
N GLY A 217 0.45 -20.93 10.52
CA GLY A 217 0.31 -19.51 10.24
C GLY A 217 0.22 -18.64 11.49
N ALA A 218 0.58 -17.37 11.34
CA ALA A 218 0.29 -16.32 12.31
C ALA A 218 -0.74 -15.36 11.72
N ASN A 219 -1.72 -14.98 12.51
CA ASN A 219 -2.86 -14.17 12.07
C ASN A 219 -3.05 -13.00 13.01
N ASP A 220 -3.17 -11.78 12.46
CA ASP A 220 -3.21 -10.55 13.23
C ASP A 220 -4.23 -9.56 12.69
N VAL A 221 -4.84 -8.82 13.60
CA VAL A 221 -5.48 -7.54 13.27
C VAL A 221 -4.52 -6.44 13.68
N VAL A 222 -4.10 -5.66 12.70
CA VAL A 222 -3.09 -4.61 12.86
C VAL A 222 -3.75 -3.26 12.72
N GLY A 223 -3.66 -2.43 13.76
CA GLY A 223 -4.01 -1.01 13.71
C GLY A 223 -2.77 -0.17 13.44
N MET A 224 -2.80 0.69 12.41
CA MET A 224 -1.71 1.59 12.03
C MET A 224 -2.17 3.04 12.06
N ILE A 225 -1.27 3.94 12.42
CA ILE A 225 -1.49 5.39 12.35
C ILE A 225 -0.19 6.08 11.93
N GLY A 226 -0.29 7.13 11.11
CA GLY A 226 0.88 7.87 10.67
C GLY A 226 0.56 9.00 9.71
N LEU A 227 1.57 9.46 8.99
CA LEU A 227 1.44 10.55 8.04
C LEU A 227 1.67 10.05 6.62
N THR A 228 0.84 10.53 5.70
CA THR A 228 1.00 10.33 4.26
C THR A 228 1.17 11.67 3.57
N TRP A 229 2.24 11.77 2.81
CA TRP A 229 2.54 12.92 1.95
C TRP A 229 2.19 12.58 0.50
N PHE A 230 1.46 13.48 -0.15
CA PHE A 230 1.03 13.40 -1.54
C PHE A 230 1.77 14.46 -2.37
N PHE A 231 2.36 14.07 -3.53
CA PHE A 231 3.18 14.98 -4.36
C PHE A 231 3.17 14.59 -5.84
#